data_1f5d42aadc3ee67e674d33afb234a350
#
_entry.id   1f5d42aadc3ee67e674d33afb234a350
#
_cell.length_a   1.000
_cell.length_b   1.000
_cell.length_c   1.000
_cell.angle_alpha   90.00
_cell.angle_beta   90.00
_cell.angle_gamma   90.00
#
_symmetry.space_group_name_H-M   'P 1'
#
loop_
_entity.id
_entity.type
_entity.pdbx_description
1 polymer ?
#
loop_
_entity_poly.entity_id
_entity_poly.type
_entity_poly.pdbx_seq_one_letter_code
_entity_poly.pdbx_strand_id
1 'polypeptide(L)'
;MVRPIKILDFDIYKSFADQAKKEGLKEMGLYSTGEPLMVKNLEKYIKYAKKIGIEYVYITTNASLLNDKKFISLINAGLDSIKFSVNGGSKETYKLIHGKDDFETVLSNIKNISLYRKRKKIKLKLLVSFVVTKYTINEKQKVIDIFKEYVDDILFNEANSQMGRNLEFLKDFSVNPDDYKIKKPKSASPCHMLWNRLHVTCEGYLNLCCNDYENTLTYADLREVSLVKAWHNSIIEEMRKKHKSKNIENTLCQNCLYNTAFEYEPISNIGYYENKSYKSNKKSGVESIKRRISFLEKNL
;
A
#
# COMPACT_ATOMS: atom_id res chain seq x y z
N MET A 1 -6.15 1.61 -11.57
CA MET A 1 -4.79 2.18 -11.73
C MET A 1 -4.45 2.17 -13.20
N VAL A 2 -4.19 3.33 -13.76
CA VAL A 2 -3.88 3.51 -15.20
C VAL A 2 -2.36 3.58 -15.48
N ARG A 3 -1.54 3.69 -14.43
CA ARG A 3 -0.08 3.76 -14.55
C ARG A 3 0.50 2.44 -15.04
N PRO A 4 1.55 2.46 -15.88
CA PRO A 4 2.25 1.25 -16.31
C PRO A 4 2.92 0.54 -15.13
N ILE A 5 3.08 -0.78 -15.24
CA ILE A 5 3.88 -1.53 -14.27
C ILE A 5 5.35 -1.17 -14.49
N LYS A 6 5.96 -0.61 -13.44
CA LYS A 6 7.35 -0.16 -13.46
C LYS A 6 8.04 -0.53 -12.15
N ILE A 7 9.33 -0.77 -12.20
CA ILE A 7 10.17 -0.99 -11.02
C ILE A 7 11.02 0.27 -10.85
N LEU A 8 11.11 0.77 -9.62
CA LEU A 8 11.97 1.91 -9.30
C LEU A 8 13.43 1.58 -9.66
N ASP A 9 14.05 2.46 -10.42
CA ASP A 9 15.46 2.33 -10.77
C ASP A 9 16.34 2.31 -9.52
N PHE A 10 17.38 1.47 -9.54
CA PHE A 10 18.20 1.26 -8.36
C PHE A 10 19.12 2.46 -8.05
N ASP A 11 19.56 3.22 -9.06
CA ASP A 11 20.41 4.38 -8.82
C ASP A 11 19.59 5.55 -8.31
N ILE A 12 18.36 5.73 -8.79
CA ILE A 12 17.39 6.68 -8.21
C ILE A 12 17.12 6.28 -6.75
N TYR A 13 16.86 4.98 -6.48
CA TYR A 13 16.65 4.49 -5.13
C TYR A 13 17.83 4.81 -4.21
N LYS A 14 19.07 4.54 -4.62
CA LYS A 14 20.28 4.84 -3.82
C LYS A 14 20.38 6.33 -3.52
N SER A 15 20.19 7.15 -4.54
CA SER A 15 20.33 8.61 -4.42
C SER A 15 19.42 9.18 -3.33
N PHE A 16 18.13 8.85 -3.35
CA PHE A 16 17.24 9.38 -2.34
C PHE A 16 17.37 8.67 -0.98
N ALA A 17 17.72 7.38 -0.95
CA ALA A 17 17.91 6.63 0.30
C ALA A 17 19.08 7.18 1.12
N ASP A 18 20.20 7.51 0.44
CA ASP A 18 21.36 8.13 1.07
C ASP A 18 21.02 9.52 1.67
N GLN A 19 20.28 10.33 0.93
CA GLN A 19 19.82 11.64 1.40
C GLN A 19 18.86 11.48 2.58
N ALA A 20 17.86 10.59 2.46
CA ALA A 20 16.89 10.36 3.52
C ALA A 20 17.54 9.83 4.81
N LYS A 21 18.58 8.99 4.70
CA LYS A 21 19.32 8.51 5.86
C LYS A 21 20.08 9.62 6.56
N LYS A 22 20.70 10.54 5.81
CA LYS A 22 21.39 11.73 6.36
C LYS A 22 20.41 12.64 7.14
N GLU A 23 19.15 12.71 6.67
CA GLU A 23 18.07 13.46 7.33
C GLU A 23 17.35 12.65 8.43
N GLY A 24 17.91 11.51 8.84
CA GLY A 24 17.45 10.76 10.00
C GLY A 24 16.39 9.69 9.72
N LEU A 25 16.20 9.27 8.45
CA LEU A 25 15.28 8.16 8.16
C LEU A 25 15.69 6.89 8.92
N LYS A 26 14.75 6.32 9.66
CA LYS A 26 14.95 5.10 10.46
C LYS A 26 14.33 3.86 9.84
N GLU A 27 13.17 4.01 9.19
CA GLU A 27 12.38 2.90 8.68
C GLU A 27 12.11 3.05 7.19
N MET A 28 12.16 1.94 6.44
CA MET A 28 11.92 1.93 5.01
C MET A 28 11.02 0.76 4.60
N GLY A 29 9.86 1.07 4.04
CA GLY A 29 8.97 0.10 3.42
C GLY A 29 9.25 -0.01 1.92
N LEU A 30 9.62 -1.19 1.45
CA LEU A 30 9.90 -1.45 0.03
C LEU A 30 8.67 -2.03 -0.67
N TYR A 31 7.60 -1.26 -0.66
CA TYR A 31 6.32 -1.56 -1.34
C TYR A 31 5.54 -0.28 -1.57
N SER A 32 4.59 -0.32 -2.47
CA SER A 32 3.55 0.71 -2.66
C SER A 32 2.30 0.07 -3.25
N THR A 33 1.86 0.46 -4.43
CA THR A 33 0.68 -0.07 -5.12
C THR A 33 0.91 -1.40 -5.84
N GLY A 34 2.16 -1.79 -6.08
CA GLY A 34 2.54 -3.05 -6.73
C GLY A 34 2.91 -4.16 -5.74
N GLU A 35 3.06 -5.38 -6.25
CA GLU A 35 3.55 -6.53 -5.50
C GLU A 35 5.09 -6.54 -5.47
N PRO A 36 5.75 -6.35 -4.31
CA PRO A 36 7.20 -6.24 -4.24
C PRO A 36 7.94 -7.52 -4.68
N LEU A 37 7.32 -8.69 -4.48
CA LEU A 37 7.95 -9.97 -4.87
C LEU A 37 8.04 -10.19 -6.39
N MET A 38 7.41 -9.34 -7.21
CA MET A 38 7.63 -9.30 -8.65
C MET A 38 9.01 -8.72 -9.00
N VAL A 39 9.63 -7.98 -8.09
CA VAL A 39 10.99 -7.45 -8.30
C VAL A 39 12.00 -8.58 -8.17
N LYS A 40 12.70 -8.90 -9.28
CA LYS A 40 13.62 -10.04 -9.34
C LYS A 40 14.74 -9.95 -8.30
N ASN A 41 15.30 -8.77 -8.10
CA ASN A 41 16.44 -8.52 -7.22
C ASN A 41 16.05 -7.62 -6.02
N LEU A 42 14.90 -7.89 -5.38
CA LEU A 42 14.41 -7.10 -4.24
C LEU A 42 15.43 -7.08 -3.08
N GLU A 43 16.16 -8.17 -2.89
CA GLU A 43 17.22 -8.30 -1.89
C GLU A 43 18.35 -7.27 -2.06
N LYS A 44 18.59 -6.80 -3.29
CA LYS A 44 19.57 -5.73 -3.57
C LYS A 44 19.17 -4.41 -2.91
N TYR A 45 17.89 -4.06 -2.96
CA TYR A 45 17.33 -2.85 -2.33
C TYR A 45 17.38 -2.96 -0.80
N ILE A 46 16.99 -4.12 -0.25
CA ILE A 46 17.04 -4.38 1.20
C ILE A 46 18.48 -4.28 1.71
N LYS A 47 19.39 -5.00 1.06
CA LYS A 47 20.82 -5.01 1.43
C LYS A 47 21.42 -3.61 1.41
N TYR A 48 21.04 -2.79 0.43
CA TYR A 48 21.52 -1.40 0.35
C TYR A 48 20.97 -0.56 1.51
N ALA A 49 19.66 -0.62 1.80
CA ALA A 49 19.06 0.06 2.94
C ALA A 49 19.78 -0.29 4.25
N LYS A 50 20.02 -1.58 4.49
CA LYS A 50 20.75 -2.03 5.69
C LYS A 50 22.20 -1.54 5.68
N LYS A 51 22.89 -1.57 4.54
CA LYS A 51 24.27 -1.08 4.40
C LYS A 51 24.41 0.39 4.78
N ILE A 52 23.47 1.25 4.42
CA ILE A 52 23.49 2.68 4.76
C ILE A 52 22.97 2.97 6.19
N GLY A 53 22.58 1.93 6.94
CA GLY A 53 22.19 2.03 8.34
C GLY A 53 20.70 2.30 8.58
N ILE A 54 19.80 1.97 7.65
CA ILE A 54 18.35 1.97 7.94
C ILE A 54 18.07 0.90 9.00
N GLU A 55 17.47 1.33 10.11
CA GLU A 55 17.27 0.48 11.28
C GLU A 55 16.23 -0.62 11.02
N TYR A 56 15.15 -0.29 10.30
CA TYR A 56 14.03 -1.19 10.05
C TYR A 56 13.58 -1.18 8.59
N VAL A 57 13.74 -2.33 7.91
CA VAL A 57 13.35 -2.50 6.51
C VAL A 57 12.24 -3.55 6.40
N TYR A 58 11.16 -3.23 5.73
CA TYR A 58 9.98 -4.10 5.68
C TYR A 58 9.29 -4.09 4.31
N ILE A 59 8.49 -5.16 4.07
CA ILE A 59 7.65 -5.28 2.88
C ILE A 59 6.21 -5.62 3.27
N THR A 60 5.28 -5.29 2.37
CA THR A 60 3.91 -5.80 2.39
C THR A 60 3.65 -6.56 1.09
N THR A 61 3.17 -7.79 1.17
CA THR A 61 3.00 -8.69 0.02
C THR A 61 1.73 -9.52 0.14
N ASN A 62 1.18 -9.98 -0.98
CA ASN A 62 0.11 -10.98 -1.00
C ASN A 62 0.63 -12.42 -0.79
N ALA A 63 1.93 -12.62 -0.63
CA ALA A 63 2.62 -13.88 -0.39
C ALA A 63 2.52 -14.95 -1.49
N SER A 64 1.81 -14.70 -2.59
CA SER A 64 1.60 -15.72 -3.64
C SER A 64 2.90 -16.15 -4.34
N LEU A 65 3.89 -15.24 -4.41
CA LEU A 65 5.20 -15.46 -5.03
C LEU A 65 6.32 -15.78 -4.01
N LEU A 66 5.99 -15.94 -2.73
CA LEU A 66 6.95 -16.12 -1.67
C LEU A 66 7.27 -17.60 -1.46
N ASN A 67 8.32 -18.08 -2.10
CA ASN A 67 8.89 -19.41 -1.88
C ASN A 67 10.13 -19.36 -0.97
N ASP A 68 10.62 -20.53 -0.53
CA ASP A 68 11.77 -20.65 0.37
C ASP A 68 13.03 -19.93 -0.15
N LYS A 69 13.34 -20.08 -1.44
CA LYS A 69 14.51 -19.44 -2.05
C LYS A 69 14.44 -17.93 -1.95
N LYS A 70 13.29 -17.34 -2.30
CA LYS A 70 13.07 -15.90 -2.23
C LYS A 70 13.09 -15.42 -0.78
N PHE A 71 12.43 -16.15 0.12
CA PHE A 71 12.42 -15.83 1.55
C PHE A 71 13.83 -15.81 2.14
N ILE A 72 14.65 -16.85 1.91
CA ILE A 72 16.04 -16.92 2.39
C ILE A 72 16.87 -15.75 1.84
N SER A 73 16.68 -15.39 0.57
CA SER A 73 17.36 -14.24 -0.04
C SER A 73 17.02 -12.92 0.64
N LEU A 74 15.74 -12.68 0.95
CA LEU A 74 15.28 -11.46 1.64
C LEU A 74 15.82 -11.37 3.08
N ILE A 75 15.84 -12.50 3.82
CA ILE A 75 16.38 -12.53 5.19
C ILE A 75 17.88 -12.26 5.17
N ASN A 76 18.63 -12.93 4.28
CA ASN A 76 20.08 -12.74 4.16
C ASN A 76 20.44 -11.31 3.75
N ALA A 77 19.51 -10.59 3.12
CA ALA A 77 19.65 -9.18 2.83
C ALA A 77 19.38 -8.26 4.04
N GLY A 78 18.81 -8.78 5.13
CA GLY A 78 18.54 -8.05 6.37
C GLY A 78 17.11 -7.51 6.49
N LEU A 79 16.12 -8.18 5.88
CA LEU A 79 14.70 -7.82 6.06
C LEU A 79 14.26 -8.00 7.51
N ASP A 80 13.58 -7.00 8.09
CA ASP A 80 13.16 -7.01 9.49
C ASP A 80 11.70 -7.45 9.68
N SER A 81 10.82 -7.22 8.69
CA SER A 81 9.46 -7.75 8.76
C SER A 81 8.79 -7.96 7.41
N ILE A 82 7.81 -8.85 7.41
CA ILE A 82 6.89 -9.09 6.29
C ILE A 82 5.46 -8.96 6.81
N LYS A 83 4.67 -8.12 6.14
CA LYS A 83 3.24 -8.03 6.35
C LYS A 83 2.51 -8.71 5.17
N PHE A 84 1.72 -9.72 5.47
CA PHE A 84 0.96 -10.47 4.49
C PHE A 84 -0.44 -9.88 4.33
N SER A 85 -0.83 -9.52 3.12
CA SER A 85 -2.19 -9.05 2.81
C SER A 85 -3.08 -10.26 2.51
N VAL A 86 -3.83 -10.73 3.50
CA VAL A 86 -4.72 -11.89 3.40
C VAL A 86 -6.13 -11.45 3.77
N ASN A 87 -6.97 -11.16 2.78
CA ASN A 87 -8.27 -10.54 2.98
C ASN A 87 -9.45 -11.52 2.86
N GLY A 88 -9.24 -12.79 3.17
CA GLY A 88 -10.26 -13.86 3.23
C GLY A 88 -9.84 -14.95 4.19
N GLY A 89 -10.75 -15.49 4.95
CA GLY A 89 -10.55 -16.62 5.86
C GLY A 89 -10.92 -17.98 5.23
N SER A 90 -11.35 -17.98 3.99
CA SER A 90 -11.65 -19.17 3.19
C SER A 90 -11.20 -18.95 1.75
N LYS A 91 -11.15 -20.05 0.99
CA LYS A 91 -10.84 -20.01 -0.45
C LYS A 91 -11.84 -19.12 -1.20
N GLU A 92 -13.12 -19.21 -0.85
CA GLU A 92 -14.22 -18.47 -1.48
C GLU A 92 -14.08 -16.98 -1.24
N THR A 93 -13.96 -16.55 0.01
CA THR A 93 -13.84 -15.13 0.37
C THR A 93 -12.51 -14.54 -0.09
N TYR A 94 -11.42 -15.30 -0.01
CA TYR A 94 -10.13 -14.89 -0.56
C TYR A 94 -10.24 -14.66 -2.08
N LYS A 95 -10.84 -15.61 -2.83
CA LYS A 95 -11.05 -15.48 -4.26
C LYS A 95 -11.96 -14.30 -4.61
N LEU A 96 -12.99 -14.03 -3.80
CA LEU A 96 -13.85 -12.86 -3.96
C LEU A 96 -13.05 -11.57 -3.89
N ILE A 97 -12.23 -11.39 -2.85
CA ILE A 97 -11.51 -10.14 -2.59
C ILE A 97 -10.28 -10.00 -3.50
N HIS A 98 -9.43 -11.03 -3.59
CA HIS A 98 -8.18 -10.96 -4.37
C HIS A 98 -8.37 -11.25 -5.87
N GLY A 99 -9.46 -11.91 -6.24
CA GLY A 99 -9.73 -12.26 -7.64
C GLY A 99 -8.90 -13.41 -8.18
N LYS A 100 -8.24 -14.17 -7.30
CA LYS A 100 -7.39 -15.31 -7.63
C LYS A 100 -7.68 -16.46 -6.71
N ASP A 101 -7.49 -17.66 -7.21
CA ASP A 101 -7.72 -18.92 -6.49
C ASP A 101 -6.38 -19.51 -6.02
N ASP A 102 -5.65 -18.71 -5.24
CA ASP A 102 -4.32 -19.10 -4.72
C ASP A 102 -4.24 -19.08 -3.17
N PHE A 103 -5.39 -19.13 -2.48
CA PHE A 103 -5.47 -19.11 -1.02
C PHE A 103 -4.61 -20.20 -0.36
N GLU A 104 -4.71 -21.44 -0.82
CA GLU A 104 -3.95 -22.56 -0.25
C GLU A 104 -2.43 -22.38 -0.46
N THR A 105 -2.03 -21.85 -1.61
CA THR A 105 -0.62 -21.50 -1.88
C THR A 105 -0.13 -20.45 -0.91
N VAL A 106 -0.90 -19.39 -0.70
CA VAL A 106 -0.54 -18.30 0.23
C VAL A 106 -0.44 -18.81 1.65
N LEU A 107 -1.41 -19.61 2.09
CA LEU A 107 -1.45 -20.24 3.41
C LEU A 107 -0.22 -21.14 3.63
N SER A 108 0.08 -22.01 2.65
CA SER A 108 1.25 -22.90 2.68
C SER A 108 2.56 -22.10 2.76
N ASN A 109 2.71 -21.06 1.94
CA ASN A 109 3.88 -20.21 1.94
C ASN A 109 4.10 -19.54 3.33
N ILE A 110 3.05 -18.97 3.92
CA ILE A 110 3.14 -18.33 5.25
C ILE A 110 3.53 -19.35 6.33
N LYS A 111 2.91 -20.54 6.33
CA LYS A 111 3.23 -21.61 7.28
C LYS A 111 4.67 -22.08 7.16
N ASN A 112 5.12 -22.39 5.93
CA ASN A 112 6.49 -22.87 5.67
C ASN A 112 7.54 -21.86 6.14
N ILE A 113 7.33 -20.58 5.82
CA ILE A 113 8.22 -19.49 6.22
C ILE A 113 8.25 -19.32 7.73
N SER A 114 7.11 -19.39 8.39
CA SER A 114 7.04 -19.31 9.85
C SER A 114 7.78 -20.46 10.53
N LEU A 115 7.56 -21.68 10.06
CA LEU A 115 8.26 -22.87 10.58
C LEU A 115 9.78 -22.78 10.34
N TYR A 116 10.20 -22.32 9.15
CA TYR A 116 11.61 -22.09 8.86
C TYR A 116 12.20 -21.04 9.80
N ARG A 117 11.51 -19.87 9.96
CA ARG A 117 11.90 -18.81 10.89
C ARG A 117 12.10 -19.33 12.31
N LYS A 118 11.13 -20.09 12.84
CA LYS A 118 11.19 -20.68 14.20
C LYS A 118 12.36 -21.65 14.34
N ARG A 119 12.49 -22.59 13.39
CA ARG A 119 13.58 -23.59 13.40
C ARG A 119 14.97 -22.97 13.37
N LYS A 120 15.14 -21.92 12.58
CA LYS A 120 16.42 -21.22 12.44
C LYS A 120 16.62 -20.06 13.41
N LYS A 121 15.66 -19.82 14.32
CA LYS A 121 15.67 -18.72 15.29
C LYS A 121 15.94 -17.35 14.67
N ILE A 122 15.32 -17.10 13.49
CA ILE A 122 15.51 -15.88 12.72
C ILE A 122 14.73 -14.73 13.35
N LYS A 123 15.39 -13.60 13.54
CA LYS A 123 14.82 -12.36 14.06
C LYS A 123 14.08 -11.61 12.92
N LEU A 124 12.86 -12.01 12.64
CA LEU A 124 12.00 -11.44 11.60
C LEU A 124 10.58 -11.35 12.15
N LYS A 125 9.91 -10.21 12.00
CA LYS A 125 8.48 -10.09 12.31
C LYS A 125 7.63 -10.54 11.13
N LEU A 126 6.61 -11.36 11.41
CA LEU A 126 5.59 -11.78 10.44
C LEU A 126 4.22 -11.27 10.91
N LEU A 127 3.53 -10.53 10.06
CA LEU A 127 2.22 -9.96 10.37
C LEU A 127 1.22 -10.31 9.28
N VAL A 128 -0.04 -10.52 9.65
CA VAL A 128 -1.16 -10.60 8.71
C VAL A 128 -1.94 -9.30 8.77
N SER A 129 -2.24 -8.72 7.61
CA SER A 129 -3.18 -7.62 7.47
C SER A 129 -4.43 -8.11 6.75
N PHE A 130 -5.58 -7.83 7.33
CA PHE A 130 -6.88 -8.27 6.87
C PHE A 130 -7.83 -7.10 6.76
N VAL A 131 -8.35 -6.84 5.56
CA VAL A 131 -9.37 -5.82 5.35
C VAL A 131 -10.74 -6.45 5.59
N VAL A 132 -11.43 -5.94 6.60
CA VAL A 132 -12.76 -6.41 6.99
C VAL A 132 -13.81 -5.80 6.06
N THR A 133 -14.62 -6.67 5.47
CA THR A 133 -15.75 -6.32 4.61
C THR A 133 -17.02 -7.00 5.11
N LYS A 134 -18.20 -6.63 4.61
CA LYS A 134 -19.45 -7.34 4.95
C LYS A 134 -19.42 -8.86 4.63
N TYR A 135 -18.57 -9.27 3.67
CA TYR A 135 -18.38 -10.67 3.29
C TYR A 135 -17.44 -11.44 4.21
N THR A 136 -16.58 -10.72 4.94
CA THR A 136 -15.49 -11.31 5.71
C THR A 136 -15.54 -11.00 7.20
N ILE A 137 -16.53 -10.22 7.66
CA ILE A 137 -16.66 -9.82 9.07
C ILE A 137 -16.75 -11.00 10.03
N ASN A 138 -17.48 -12.04 9.63
CA ASN A 138 -17.66 -13.25 10.44
C ASN A 138 -16.47 -14.21 10.38
N GLU A 139 -15.46 -13.94 9.55
CA GLU A 139 -14.28 -14.78 9.42
C GLU A 139 -13.11 -14.35 10.31
N LYS A 140 -13.24 -13.27 11.10
CA LYS A 140 -12.15 -12.76 11.96
C LYS A 140 -11.59 -13.86 12.87
N GLN A 141 -12.47 -14.60 13.56
CA GLN A 141 -12.02 -15.68 14.45
C GLN A 141 -11.34 -16.80 13.68
N LYS A 142 -11.88 -17.19 12.53
CA LYS A 142 -11.29 -18.20 11.65
C LYS A 142 -9.88 -17.78 11.17
N VAL A 143 -9.70 -16.51 10.80
CA VAL A 143 -8.39 -15.98 10.42
C VAL A 143 -7.40 -16.02 11.59
N ILE A 144 -7.85 -15.68 12.81
CA ILE A 144 -7.03 -15.80 14.01
C ILE A 144 -6.59 -17.26 14.19
N ASP A 145 -7.52 -18.21 14.13
CA ASP A 145 -7.23 -19.62 14.33
C ASP A 145 -6.30 -20.21 13.25
N ILE A 146 -6.40 -19.75 12.02
CA ILE A 146 -5.50 -20.14 10.93
C ILE A 146 -4.07 -19.63 11.14
N PHE A 147 -3.89 -18.38 11.60
CA PHE A 147 -2.60 -17.70 11.53
C PHE A 147 -1.91 -17.48 12.88
N LYS A 148 -2.60 -17.52 14.03
CA LYS A 148 -2.04 -17.22 15.37
C LYS A 148 -0.76 -17.99 15.70
N GLU A 149 -0.60 -19.22 15.22
CA GLU A 149 0.60 -20.03 15.44
C GLU A 149 1.77 -19.69 14.50
N TYR A 150 1.51 -18.92 13.44
CA TYR A 150 2.47 -18.68 12.36
C TYR A 150 2.96 -17.24 12.27
N VAL A 151 2.23 -16.27 12.83
CA VAL A 151 2.58 -14.85 12.77
C VAL A 151 2.64 -14.24 14.16
N ASP A 152 3.29 -13.08 14.26
CA ASP A 152 3.46 -12.37 15.53
C ASP A 152 2.27 -11.46 15.83
N ASP A 153 1.52 -11.02 14.79
CA ASP A 153 0.33 -10.19 14.96
C ASP A 153 -0.61 -10.27 13.76
N ILE A 154 -1.91 -10.00 14.00
CA ILE A 154 -2.96 -9.97 12.98
C ILE A 154 -3.70 -8.64 13.08
N LEU A 155 -3.61 -7.83 12.03
CA LEU A 155 -4.17 -6.49 11.96
C LEU A 155 -5.47 -6.51 11.17
N PHE A 156 -6.59 -6.23 11.81
CA PHE A 156 -7.88 -6.04 11.17
C PHE A 156 -8.11 -4.57 10.85
N ASN A 157 -8.27 -4.25 9.57
CA ASN A 157 -8.51 -2.91 9.09
C ASN A 157 -9.89 -2.82 8.45
N GLU A 158 -10.59 -1.73 8.63
CA GLU A 158 -11.82 -1.46 7.91
C GLU A 158 -11.54 -1.12 6.45
N ALA A 159 -12.45 -1.50 5.55
CA ALA A 159 -12.41 -1.06 4.17
C ALA A 159 -12.54 0.47 4.10
N ASN A 160 -11.80 1.12 3.23
CA ASN A 160 -11.84 2.56 3.04
C ASN A 160 -12.05 2.94 1.58
N SER A 161 -12.47 4.18 1.34
CA SER A 161 -12.79 4.70 0.01
C SER A 161 -11.57 4.92 -0.91
N GLN A 162 -10.36 4.67 -0.43
CA GLN A 162 -9.13 5.00 -1.13
C GLN A 162 -9.14 6.44 -1.67
N MET A 163 -9.33 7.40 -0.76
CA MET A 163 -9.41 8.83 -1.06
C MET A 163 -10.62 9.21 -1.93
N GLY A 164 -11.77 8.60 -1.68
CA GLY A 164 -13.01 8.89 -2.41
C GLY A 164 -13.09 8.32 -3.82
N ARG A 165 -12.03 7.69 -4.31
CA ARG A 165 -12.00 7.09 -5.66
C ARG A 165 -12.88 5.85 -5.80
N ASN A 166 -13.14 5.15 -4.70
CA ASN A 166 -13.88 3.90 -4.69
C ASN A 166 -15.07 3.94 -3.72
N LEU A 167 -15.87 5.03 -3.74
CA LEU A 167 -17.07 5.12 -2.90
C LEU A 167 -18.10 4.03 -3.23
N GLU A 168 -18.27 3.67 -4.49
CA GLU A 168 -19.14 2.54 -4.87
C GLU A 168 -18.64 1.21 -4.30
N PHE A 169 -17.32 0.98 -4.32
CA PHE A 169 -16.73 -0.18 -3.68
C PHE A 169 -17.01 -0.19 -2.18
N LEU A 170 -16.86 0.96 -1.51
CA LEU A 170 -17.13 1.07 -0.10
C LEU A 170 -18.60 0.75 0.22
N LYS A 171 -19.55 1.25 -0.57
CA LYS A 171 -20.97 0.91 -0.46
C LYS A 171 -21.22 -0.59 -0.56
N ASP A 172 -20.56 -1.25 -1.51
CA ASP A 172 -20.76 -2.68 -1.78
C ASP A 172 -20.02 -3.60 -0.79
N PHE A 173 -18.95 -3.13 -0.15
CA PHE A 173 -18.05 -3.93 0.69
C PHE A 173 -17.96 -3.52 2.15
N SER A 174 -18.35 -2.32 2.52
CA SER A 174 -18.31 -1.88 3.92
C SER A 174 -19.21 -2.74 4.80
N VAL A 175 -18.78 -2.96 6.02
CA VAL A 175 -19.59 -3.60 7.08
C VAL A 175 -20.77 -2.72 7.45
N ASN A 176 -20.55 -1.41 7.48
CA ASN A 176 -21.60 -0.42 7.79
C ASN A 176 -22.06 0.25 6.49
N PRO A 177 -23.34 0.10 6.09
CA PRO A 177 -23.88 0.71 4.88
C PRO A 177 -23.76 2.24 4.83
N ASP A 178 -23.57 2.89 5.97
CA ASP A 178 -23.44 4.34 6.08
C ASP A 178 -22.00 4.84 5.95
N ASP A 179 -21.00 3.95 5.86
CA ASP A 179 -19.60 4.33 5.78
C ASP A 179 -19.24 5.10 4.49
N TYR A 180 -20.06 4.96 3.43
CA TYR A 180 -19.90 5.71 2.20
C TYR A 180 -20.58 7.08 2.20
N LYS A 181 -21.45 7.37 3.19
CA LYS A 181 -22.06 8.69 3.32
C LYS A 181 -21.02 9.71 3.73
N ILE A 182 -21.19 10.94 3.26
CA ILE A 182 -20.33 12.07 3.63
C ILE A 182 -20.33 12.20 5.15
N LYS A 183 -19.20 11.87 5.76
CA LYS A 183 -19.00 12.10 7.20
C LYS A 183 -18.39 13.50 7.35
N LYS A 184 -18.93 14.29 8.29
CA LYS A 184 -18.24 15.49 8.73
C LYS A 184 -16.81 15.12 9.15
N PRO A 185 -15.81 15.96 8.90
CA PRO A 185 -14.44 15.62 9.19
C PRO A 185 -14.29 15.14 10.63
N LYS A 186 -13.74 13.94 10.81
CA LYS A 186 -13.21 13.54 12.11
C LYS A 186 -12.17 14.58 12.45
N SER A 187 -12.33 15.26 13.56
CA SER A 187 -11.52 16.36 14.06
C SER A 187 -10.43 16.86 13.09
N ALA A 188 -10.42 18.13 12.88
CA ALA A 188 -9.65 18.84 11.89
C ALA A 188 -8.13 18.87 12.15
N SER A 189 -7.53 17.76 12.52
CA SER A 189 -6.08 17.63 12.57
C SER A 189 -5.52 17.51 11.17
N PRO A 190 -4.43 18.24 10.85
CA PRO A 190 -3.73 18.04 9.58
C PRO A 190 -3.30 16.57 9.41
N CYS A 191 -3.31 16.07 8.19
CA CYS A 191 -2.83 14.72 7.93
C CYS A 191 -1.32 14.64 8.23
N HIS A 192 -0.94 13.80 9.20
CA HIS A 192 0.45 13.67 9.65
C HIS A 192 1.43 13.21 8.54
N MET A 193 0.91 12.55 7.49
CA MET A 193 1.73 12.07 6.37
C MET A 193 2.59 13.16 5.73
N LEU A 194 2.10 14.42 5.70
CA LEU A 194 2.80 15.55 5.11
C LEU A 194 4.06 15.97 5.87
N TRP A 195 4.23 15.50 7.12
CA TRP A 195 5.35 15.93 8.00
C TRP A 195 6.29 14.79 8.40
N ASN A 196 5.85 13.53 8.30
CA ASN A 196 6.64 12.42 8.83
C ASN A 196 6.78 11.22 7.87
N ARG A 197 6.31 11.35 6.63
CA ARG A 197 6.38 10.26 5.64
C ARG A 197 6.89 10.75 4.30
N LEU A 198 7.70 9.90 3.67
CA LEU A 198 8.12 10.04 2.29
C LEU A 198 7.49 8.91 1.48
N HIS A 199 6.88 9.24 0.35
CA HIS A 199 6.31 8.26 -0.58
C HIS A 199 6.96 8.46 -1.94
N VAL A 200 7.91 7.59 -2.28
CA VAL A 200 8.58 7.63 -3.60
C VAL A 200 7.91 6.63 -4.52
N THR A 201 7.50 7.10 -5.69
CA THR A 201 6.87 6.26 -6.70
C THR A 201 7.91 5.48 -7.52
N CYS A 202 7.46 4.47 -8.28
CA CYS A 202 8.36 3.68 -9.13
C CYS A 202 8.97 4.49 -10.30
N GLU A 203 8.44 5.67 -10.59
CA GLU A 203 9.00 6.60 -11.57
C GLU A 203 10.11 7.49 -10.98
N GLY A 204 10.24 7.55 -9.66
CA GLY A 204 11.15 8.44 -8.95
C GLY A 204 10.52 9.75 -8.51
N TYR A 205 9.19 9.85 -8.54
CA TYR A 205 8.47 11.02 -8.04
C TYR A 205 8.25 10.95 -6.53
N LEU A 206 8.30 12.10 -5.88
CA LEU A 206 7.93 12.26 -4.49
C LEU A 206 6.45 12.66 -4.38
N ASN A 207 5.68 11.83 -3.69
CA ASN A 207 4.23 11.94 -3.56
C ASN A 207 3.83 12.20 -2.10
N LEU A 208 2.72 12.92 -1.86
CA LEU A 208 2.24 13.20 -0.51
C LEU A 208 1.71 11.98 0.23
N CYS A 209 1.20 10.99 -0.50
CA CYS A 209 0.42 9.91 0.12
C CYS A 209 0.56 8.57 -0.63
N CYS A 210 0.69 7.48 0.13
CA CYS A 210 0.72 6.12 -0.42
C CYS A 210 -0.60 5.68 -1.08
N ASN A 211 -1.73 6.33 -0.76
CA ASN A 211 -3.02 6.05 -1.38
C ASN A 211 -3.19 6.74 -2.75
N ASP A 212 -2.30 7.65 -3.12
CA ASP A 212 -2.31 8.26 -4.45
C ASP A 212 -1.58 7.39 -5.46
N TYR A 213 -2.29 6.47 -6.08
CA TYR A 213 -1.75 5.57 -7.08
C TYR A 213 -1.81 6.12 -8.53
N GLU A 214 -2.16 7.39 -8.70
CA GLU A 214 -2.25 8.06 -10.01
C GLU A 214 -1.36 9.30 -10.15
N ASN A 215 -0.48 9.55 -9.19
CA ASN A 215 0.44 10.70 -9.17
C ASN A 215 -0.27 12.08 -9.14
N THR A 216 -1.47 12.15 -8.58
CA THR A 216 -2.24 13.41 -8.43
C THR A 216 -1.64 14.33 -7.36
N LEU A 217 -1.01 13.74 -6.35
CA LEU A 217 -0.40 14.44 -5.22
C LEU A 217 1.14 14.44 -5.31
N THR A 218 1.69 14.32 -6.51
CA THR A 218 3.13 14.41 -6.75
C THR A 218 3.58 15.85 -6.66
N TYR A 219 4.68 16.10 -5.96
CA TYR A 219 5.21 17.45 -5.75
C TYR A 219 6.67 17.64 -6.11
N ALA A 220 7.39 16.56 -6.44
CA ALA A 220 8.77 16.67 -6.92
C ALA A 220 9.18 15.45 -7.76
N ASP A 221 10.17 15.66 -8.62
CA ASP A 221 10.89 14.62 -9.35
C ASP A 221 12.29 14.47 -8.74
N LEU A 222 12.56 13.33 -8.12
CA LEU A 222 13.86 13.08 -7.46
C LEU A 222 15.00 12.77 -8.45
N ARG A 223 14.70 12.71 -9.74
CA ARG A 223 15.73 12.68 -10.80
C ARG A 223 16.30 14.06 -11.08
N GLU A 224 15.52 15.12 -10.79
CA GLU A 224 15.80 16.51 -11.11
C GLU A 224 16.25 17.30 -9.89
N VAL A 225 15.68 16.99 -8.71
CA VAL A 225 15.94 17.74 -7.49
C VAL A 225 16.35 16.84 -6.32
N SER A 226 17.16 17.38 -5.40
CA SER A 226 17.51 16.67 -4.19
C SER A 226 16.29 16.47 -3.27
N LEU A 227 16.31 15.41 -2.45
CA LEU A 227 15.25 15.12 -1.50
C LEU A 227 14.99 16.28 -0.54
N VAL A 228 16.05 16.92 -0.03
CA VAL A 228 15.93 18.06 0.89
C VAL A 228 15.25 19.26 0.23
N LYS A 229 15.64 19.60 -1.00
CA LYS A 229 14.96 20.66 -1.76
C LYS A 229 13.51 20.32 -2.05
N ALA A 230 13.24 19.06 -2.41
CA ALA A 230 11.87 18.57 -2.64
C ALA A 230 11.01 18.70 -1.39
N TRP A 231 11.52 18.29 -0.23
CA TRP A 231 10.79 18.30 1.06
C TRP A 231 10.41 19.71 1.53
N HIS A 232 11.07 20.74 1.03
CA HIS A 232 10.85 22.16 1.35
C HIS A 232 10.41 22.99 0.15
N ASN A 233 9.95 22.38 -0.94
CA ASN A 233 9.49 23.16 -2.08
C ASN A 233 8.13 23.84 -1.82
N SER A 234 7.79 24.81 -2.66
CA SER A 234 6.59 25.63 -2.49
C SER A 234 5.28 24.79 -2.55
N ILE A 235 5.26 23.69 -3.32
CA ILE A 235 4.06 22.86 -3.50
C ILE A 235 3.72 22.15 -2.19
N ILE A 236 4.68 21.49 -1.56
CA ILE A 236 4.45 20.79 -0.29
C ILE A 236 4.17 21.78 0.85
N GLU A 237 4.85 22.93 0.87
CA GLU A 237 4.60 23.97 1.87
C GLU A 237 3.20 24.55 1.74
N GLU A 238 2.71 24.78 0.53
CA GLU A 238 1.33 25.20 0.30
C GLU A 238 0.33 24.15 0.78
N MET A 239 0.57 22.88 0.48
CA MET A 239 -0.28 21.78 0.96
C MET A 239 -0.27 21.68 2.49
N ARG A 240 0.87 21.87 3.15
CA ARG A 240 0.96 21.94 4.62
C ARG A 240 0.14 23.11 5.18
N LYS A 241 0.21 24.29 4.55
CA LYS A 241 -0.62 25.47 4.92
C LYS A 241 -2.10 25.15 4.75
N LYS A 242 -2.53 24.63 3.61
CA LYS A 242 -3.92 24.23 3.34
C LYS A 242 -4.45 23.25 4.39
N HIS A 243 -3.65 22.25 4.77
CA HIS A 243 -4.04 21.32 5.83
C HIS A 243 -4.16 21.97 7.21
N LYS A 244 -3.27 22.90 7.57
CA LYS A 244 -3.33 23.66 8.84
C LYS A 244 -4.55 24.57 8.88
N SER A 245 -4.86 25.27 7.80
CA SER A 245 -6.01 26.16 7.68
C SER A 245 -7.32 25.45 7.36
N LYS A 246 -7.31 24.13 7.16
CA LYS A 246 -8.46 23.31 6.74
C LYS A 246 -9.05 23.69 5.38
N ASN A 247 -8.31 24.42 4.56
CA ASN A 247 -8.69 24.83 3.21
C ASN A 247 -8.08 23.85 2.18
N ILE A 248 -8.60 22.63 2.14
CA ILE A 248 -8.13 21.55 1.25
C ILE A 248 -9.09 21.28 0.10
N GLU A 249 -9.97 22.21 -0.18
CA GLU A 249 -10.93 22.11 -1.28
C GLU A 249 -10.25 21.88 -2.63
N ASN A 250 -10.96 21.21 -3.54
CA ASN A 250 -10.50 20.84 -4.89
C ASN A 250 -9.22 19.97 -4.90
N THR A 251 -8.88 19.31 -3.81
CA THR A 251 -7.76 18.37 -3.74
C THR A 251 -8.23 16.95 -3.46
N LEU A 252 -7.43 15.98 -3.85
CA LEU A 252 -7.68 14.58 -3.48
C LEU A 252 -7.68 14.36 -1.95
N CYS A 253 -6.97 15.22 -1.19
CA CYS A 253 -6.98 15.21 0.27
C CYS A 253 -8.36 15.54 0.85
N GLN A 254 -9.13 16.42 0.20
CA GLN A 254 -10.52 16.69 0.57
C GLN A 254 -11.34 15.40 0.52
N ASN A 255 -11.29 14.69 -0.60
CA ASN A 255 -12.04 13.45 -0.76
C ASN A 255 -11.66 12.40 0.29
N CYS A 256 -10.39 12.34 0.66
CA CYS A 256 -9.90 11.44 1.71
C CYS A 256 -10.43 11.80 3.10
N LEU A 257 -10.29 13.07 3.50
CA LEU A 257 -10.61 13.52 4.86
C LEU A 257 -12.12 13.66 5.10
N TYR A 258 -12.88 14.03 4.07
CA TYR A 258 -14.33 14.20 4.15
C TYR A 258 -15.13 13.01 3.63
N ASN A 259 -14.45 11.97 3.11
CA ASN A 259 -15.08 10.81 2.50
C ASN A 259 -16.05 11.21 1.37
N THR A 260 -15.58 12.06 0.46
CA THR A 260 -16.34 12.59 -0.68
C THR A 260 -15.78 12.07 -2.01
N ALA A 261 -16.44 12.37 -3.11
CA ALA A 261 -15.98 12.06 -4.48
C ALA A 261 -16.07 13.30 -5.40
N PHE A 262 -15.81 14.47 -4.86
CA PHE A 262 -15.74 15.69 -5.65
C PHE A 262 -14.61 15.63 -6.68
N GLU A 263 -14.78 16.38 -7.76
CA GLU A 263 -13.71 16.63 -8.70
C GLU A 263 -12.53 17.30 -7.98
N TYR A 264 -11.34 16.96 -8.40
CA TYR A 264 -10.10 17.48 -7.81
C TYR A 264 -9.07 17.71 -8.91
N GLU A 265 -8.20 18.68 -8.67
CA GLU A 265 -7.08 18.97 -9.53
C GLU A 265 -5.78 18.34 -8.98
N PRO A 266 -4.83 17.97 -9.86
CA PRO A 266 -3.50 17.59 -9.41
C PRO A 266 -2.80 18.79 -8.78
N ILE A 267 -2.03 18.54 -7.72
CA ILE A 267 -1.28 19.62 -7.04
C ILE A 267 -0.09 20.11 -7.85
N SER A 268 0.31 19.35 -8.86
CA SER A 268 1.32 19.74 -9.85
C SER A 268 1.14 18.95 -11.15
N ASN A 269 1.83 19.37 -12.20
CA ASN A 269 1.87 18.65 -13.46
C ASN A 269 2.89 17.48 -13.48
N ILE A 270 3.68 17.33 -12.42
CA ILE A 270 4.75 16.33 -12.35
C ILE A 270 4.15 14.93 -12.36
N GLY A 271 4.45 14.14 -13.39
CA GLY A 271 4.02 12.75 -13.52
C GLY A 271 2.52 12.53 -13.78
N TYR A 272 1.68 13.55 -13.68
CA TYR A 272 0.24 13.39 -13.83
C TYR A 272 -0.18 13.18 -15.30
N TYR A 273 0.36 14.00 -16.21
CA TYR A 273 -0.02 13.95 -17.63
C TYR A 273 0.57 12.78 -18.40
N GLU A 274 1.71 12.25 -17.98
CA GLU A 274 2.27 11.02 -18.56
C GLU A 274 1.28 9.85 -18.50
N ASN A 275 0.37 9.86 -17.52
CA ASN A 275 -0.61 8.81 -17.30
C ASN A 275 -1.92 9.02 -18.09
N LYS A 276 -2.26 10.25 -18.50
CA LYS A 276 -3.49 10.52 -19.30
C LYS A 276 -3.46 9.86 -20.68
N SER A 277 -2.28 9.66 -21.26
CA SER A 277 -2.12 8.96 -22.54
C SER A 277 -2.31 7.45 -22.42
N TYR A 278 -2.23 6.91 -21.21
CA TYR A 278 -2.40 5.50 -20.92
C TYR A 278 -3.88 5.17 -20.69
N LYS A 279 -4.71 5.32 -21.73
CA LYS A 279 -6.08 4.78 -21.71
C LYS A 279 -5.99 3.27 -21.69
N SER A 280 -6.03 2.66 -20.51
CA SER A 280 -6.15 1.22 -20.42
C SER A 280 -7.54 0.81 -20.87
N ASN A 281 -7.65 -0.02 -21.90
CA ASN A 281 -8.87 -0.75 -22.26
C ASN A 281 -9.24 -1.81 -21.19
N LYS A 282 -8.59 -1.80 -20.04
CA LYS A 282 -8.89 -2.72 -18.94
C LYS A 282 -10.09 -2.20 -18.17
N LYS A 283 -11.14 -3.04 -18.11
CA LYS A 283 -12.30 -2.84 -17.25
C LYS A 283 -11.82 -2.55 -15.83
N SER A 284 -12.46 -1.61 -15.16
CA SER A 284 -12.06 -1.21 -13.80
C SER A 284 -12.02 -2.43 -12.87
N GLY A 285 -11.16 -2.41 -11.86
CA GLY A 285 -11.11 -3.46 -10.84
C GLY A 285 -12.47 -3.64 -10.15
N VAL A 286 -13.23 -2.55 -10.00
CA VAL A 286 -14.61 -2.53 -9.47
C VAL A 286 -15.55 -3.36 -10.32
N GLU A 287 -15.54 -3.22 -11.66
CA GLU A 287 -16.37 -4.06 -12.54
C GLU A 287 -16.02 -5.54 -12.46
N SER A 288 -14.73 -5.85 -12.34
CA SER A 288 -14.27 -7.23 -12.15
C SER A 288 -14.77 -7.82 -10.83
N ILE A 289 -14.80 -7.03 -9.76
CA ILE A 289 -15.31 -7.43 -8.45
C ILE A 289 -16.83 -7.58 -8.50
N LYS A 290 -17.57 -6.62 -9.06
CA LYS A 290 -19.04 -6.72 -9.24
C LYS A 290 -19.46 -7.99 -9.96
N ARG A 291 -18.75 -8.41 -11.00
CA ARG A 291 -19.00 -9.68 -11.70
C ARG A 291 -18.79 -10.89 -10.82
N ARG A 292 -17.75 -10.89 -9.95
CA ARG A 292 -17.49 -11.99 -9.02
C ARG A 292 -18.55 -12.11 -7.94
N ILE A 293 -19.03 -10.97 -7.42
CA ILE A 293 -20.16 -10.93 -6.48
C ILE A 293 -21.40 -11.52 -7.14
N SER A 294 -21.78 -11.01 -8.31
CA SER A 294 -22.97 -11.49 -9.05
C SER A 294 -22.88 -12.98 -9.41
N PHE A 295 -21.69 -13.50 -9.65
CA PHE A 295 -21.49 -14.94 -9.86
C PHE A 295 -21.71 -15.73 -8.58
N LEU A 296 -21.24 -15.26 -7.43
CA LEU A 296 -21.44 -15.93 -6.14
C LEU A 296 -22.89 -15.88 -5.68
N GLU A 297 -23.56 -14.72 -5.81
CA GLU A 297 -24.98 -14.56 -5.46
C GLU A 297 -25.92 -15.43 -6.29
N LYS A 298 -25.51 -15.85 -7.50
CA LYS A 298 -26.27 -16.76 -8.36
C LYS A 298 -26.01 -18.24 -8.09
N ASN A 299 -24.93 -18.57 -7.36
CA ASN A 299 -24.50 -19.94 -7.12
C ASN A 299 -24.45 -20.32 -5.62
N LEU A 300 -24.96 -19.44 -4.75
CA LEU A 300 -25.33 -19.70 -3.36
C LEU A 300 -26.85 -19.83 -3.23
#